data_cf2520f4e76a428272623041d1db765b
#
_entry.id   cf2520f4e76a428272623041d1db765b
#
_cell.length_a   1.000
_cell.length_b   1.000
_cell.length_c   1.000
_cell.angle_alpha   90.00
_cell.angle_beta   90.00
_cell.angle_gamma   90.00
#
_symmetry.space_group_name_H-M   'P 1'
#
loop_
_entity.id
_entity.type
_entity.pdbx_description
1 polymer ?
#
loop_
_entity_poly.entity_id
_entity_poly.type
_entity_poly.pdbx_seq_one_letter_code
_entity_poly.pdbx_strand_id
1 'polypeptide(L)'
;MSVVESVYEDVRHVVVDNFGSGSITVEPGSQEGLVECSIDAADDRLLERVQIRPDHGWLRISFPQQFLRYTKAHLRLGVPPGLQYVIKTGSADISIAADISRSKIVSGSGEITIGNAADLDCSTGSGNISVARVNGNGARLGSGSGDISVGEVNCPLTAKSGSGEVVVQSVQGVSLQVNSGSGDIGVTSTSGSVDLRSASGSLTVGVADNLPAWLDLDSVSGEIKIALEPAGPPEPGEPYVSVRARTASGDIGIYRA
;
A
#
# COMPACT_ATOMS: atom_id res chain seq x y z
N MET A 1 29.78 13.19 -7.14
CA MET A 1 28.76 12.24 -6.61
C MET A 1 29.54 11.03 -6.16
N SER A 2 29.56 10.78 -4.88
CA SER A 2 30.22 9.59 -4.33
C SER A 2 29.19 8.50 -4.11
N VAL A 3 29.57 7.26 -4.40
CA VAL A 3 28.71 6.08 -4.26
C VAL A 3 29.38 5.13 -3.28
N VAL A 4 28.62 4.60 -2.34
CA VAL A 4 29.01 3.50 -1.46
C VAL A 4 28.30 2.24 -1.93
N GLU A 5 29.07 1.24 -2.34
CA GLU A 5 28.54 -0.06 -2.77
C GLU A 5 28.99 -1.14 -1.80
N SER A 6 28.11 -2.06 -1.49
CA SER A 6 28.38 -3.19 -0.61
C SER A 6 27.41 -4.34 -0.89
N VAL A 7 27.84 -5.56 -0.57
CA VAL A 7 27.08 -6.79 -0.79
C VAL A 7 27.01 -7.56 0.52
N TYR A 8 25.85 -8.13 0.83
CA TYR A 8 25.58 -8.84 2.08
C TYR A 8 24.93 -10.18 1.80
N GLU A 9 25.36 -11.21 2.53
CA GLU A 9 24.83 -12.56 2.49
C GLU A 9 23.86 -12.82 3.65
N ASP A 10 23.02 -13.83 3.50
CA ASP A 10 22.10 -14.32 4.55
C ASP A 10 21.14 -13.26 5.12
N VAL A 11 20.82 -12.19 4.36
CA VAL A 11 19.87 -11.16 4.78
C VAL A 11 18.44 -11.65 4.60
N ARG A 12 17.63 -11.49 5.65
CA ARG A 12 16.19 -11.80 5.67
C ARG A 12 15.34 -10.56 5.98
N HIS A 13 15.93 -9.61 6.67
CA HIS A 13 15.27 -8.40 7.14
C HIS A 13 16.11 -7.16 6.80
N VAL A 14 15.49 -6.18 6.19
CA VAL A 14 16.13 -4.89 5.90
C VAL A 14 15.42 -3.79 6.70
N VAL A 15 16.19 -3.01 7.43
CA VAL A 15 15.71 -1.87 8.19
C VAL A 15 16.36 -0.60 7.67
N VAL A 16 15.57 0.37 7.24
CA VAL A 16 16.04 1.69 6.84
C VAL A 16 15.46 2.72 7.80
N ASP A 17 16.34 3.32 8.59
CA ASP A 17 15.97 4.30 9.61
C ASP A 17 16.54 5.69 9.29
N ASN A 18 15.78 6.73 9.63
CA ASN A 18 16.17 8.14 9.52
C ASN A 18 16.53 8.57 8.07
N PHE A 19 15.90 7.98 7.07
CA PHE A 19 16.05 8.42 5.70
C PHE A 19 15.25 9.72 5.48
N GLY A 20 15.93 10.80 5.17
CA GLY A 20 15.30 12.13 5.11
C GLY A 20 14.51 12.37 3.84
N SER A 21 15.23 12.55 2.72
CA SER A 21 14.68 12.88 1.41
C SER A 21 15.51 12.26 0.27
N GLY A 22 14.91 12.10 -0.88
CA GLY A 22 15.48 11.45 -2.05
C GLY A 22 14.65 10.25 -2.50
N SER A 23 15.28 9.11 -2.75
CA SER A 23 14.56 7.90 -3.16
C SER A 23 15.13 6.63 -2.54
N ILE A 24 14.25 5.67 -2.29
CA ILE A 24 14.59 4.29 -1.94
C ILE A 24 14.04 3.41 -3.05
N THR A 25 14.91 2.70 -3.74
CA THR A 25 14.53 1.77 -4.80
C THR A 25 14.94 0.36 -4.40
N VAL A 26 13.99 -0.57 -4.42
CA VAL A 26 14.20 -1.99 -4.14
C VAL A 26 13.81 -2.79 -5.37
N GLU A 27 14.79 -3.45 -5.96
CA GLU A 27 14.65 -4.19 -7.21
C GLU A 27 15.05 -5.66 -7.01
N PRO A 28 14.59 -6.59 -7.86
CA PRO A 28 15.16 -7.92 -7.89
C PRO A 28 16.67 -7.86 -8.12
N GLY A 29 17.45 -8.51 -7.26
CA GLY A 29 18.91 -8.53 -7.34
C GLY A 29 19.42 -9.35 -8.50
N SER A 30 20.65 -9.07 -8.94
CA SER A 30 21.32 -9.79 -10.02
C SER A 30 21.92 -11.11 -9.57
N GLN A 31 22.18 -11.27 -8.27
CA GLN A 31 22.83 -12.46 -7.68
C GLN A 31 21.87 -13.14 -6.69
N GLU A 32 21.73 -14.45 -6.83
CA GLU A 32 20.85 -15.24 -5.97
C GLU A 32 21.36 -15.26 -4.51
N GLY A 33 20.46 -14.96 -3.57
CA GLY A 33 20.74 -14.98 -2.13
C GLY A 33 21.53 -13.78 -1.58
N LEU A 34 21.92 -12.83 -2.43
CA LEU A 34 22.68 -11.65 -2.01
C LEU A 34 21.81 -10.41 -1.97
N VAL A 35 22.14 -9.49 -1.06
CA VAL A 35 21.62 -8.13 -1.03
C VAL A 35 22.71 -7.17 -1.46
N GLU A 36 22.50 -6.56 -2.61
CA GLU A 36 23.35 -5.50 -3.16
C GLU A 36 22.82 -4.16 -2.65
N CYS A 37 23.69 -3.36 -2.04
CA CYS A 37 23.34 -2.05 -1.50
C CYS A 37 24.20 -0.98 -2.15
N SER A 38 23.56 0.02 -2.75
CA SER A 38 24.21 1.19 -3.32
C SER A 38 23.59 2.45 -2.75
N ILE A 39 24.41 3.35 -2.21
CA ILE A 39 23.96 4.63 -1.67
C ILE A 39 24.69 5.74 -2.39
N ASP A 40 23.95 6.63 -3.02
CA ASP A 40 24.42 7.83 -3.68
C ASP A 40 23.90 9.08 -2.96
N ALA A 41 24.76 10.06 -2.74
CA ALA A 41 24.39 11.36 -2.19
C ALA A 41 25.27 12.48 -2.74
N ALA A 42 24.73 13.68 -2.78
CA ALA A 42 25.46 14.86 -3.21
C ALA A 42 26.48 15.37 -2.18
N ASP A 43 26.31 15.01 -0.90
CA ASP A 43 27.19 15.40 0.21
C ASP A 43 27.98 14.18 0.73
N ASP A 44 29.28 14.15 0.48
CA ASP A 44 30.17 13.06 0.90
C ASP A 44 30.17 12.86 2.42
N ARG A 45 29.97 13.94 3.20
CA ARG A 45 29.89 13.88 4.67
C ARG A 45 28.65 13.07 5.14
N LEU A 46 27.59 13.01 4.34
CA LEU A 46 26.48 12.12 4.64
C LEU A 46 26.91 10.67 4.49
N LEU A 47 27.58 10.33 3.38
CA LEU A 47 28.01 8.95 3.10
C LEU A 47 29.01 8.42 4.15
N GLU A 48 29.94 9.26 4.62
CA GLU A 48 30.87 8.90 5.69
C GLU A 48 30.20 8.56 7.03
N ARG A 49 28.95 9.03 7.23
CA ARG A 49 28.19 8.85 8.49
C ARG A 49 27.03 7.87 8.41
N VAL A 50 26.70 7.42 7.22
CA VAL A 50 25.71 6.32 7.08
C VAL A 50 26.29 5.07 7.72
N GLN A 51 25.51 4.42 8.53
CA GLN A 51 25.89 3.18 9.18
C GLN A 51 25.14 2.02 8.55
N ILE A 52 25.87 1.10 7.97
CA ILE A 52 25.31 -0.15 7.46
C ILE A 52 25.82 -1.28 8.37
N ARG A 53 24.90 -1.96 9.05
CA ARG A 53 25.23 -2.98 10.06
C ARG A 53 24.49 -4.28 9.73
N PRO A 54 25.22 -5.30 9.24
CA PRO A 54 24.68 -6.65 9.18
C PRO A 54 24.72 -7.28 10.57
N ASP A 55 23.61 -7.93 10.98
CA ASP A 55 23.51 -8.63 12.26
C ASP A 55 22.50 -9.79 12.17
N HIS A 56 22.96 -11.03 12.19
CA HIS A 56 22.14 -12.26 12.25
C HIS A 56 20.90 -12.28 11.33
N GLY A 57 21.12 -11.99 10.04
CA GLY A 57 20.04 -11.93 9.04
C GLY A 57 19.31 -10.59 8.95
N TRP A 58 19.72 -9.60 9.73
CA TRP A 58 19.25 -8.21 9.65
C TRP A 58 20.28 -7.35 8.96
N LEU A 59 19.86 -6.51 8.03
CA LEU A 59 20.65 -5.45 7.45
C LEU A 59 20.05 -4.11 7.87
N ARG A 60 20.70 -3.40 8.79
CA ARG A 60 20.25 -2.08 9.23
C ARG A 60 21.04 -1.00 8.54
N ILE A 61 20.35 -0.09 7.85
CA ILE A 61 20.88 1.08 7.17
C ILE A 61 20.34 2.32 7.89
N SER A 62 21.20 3.03 8.61
CA SER A 62 20.82 4.16 9.44
C SER A 62 21.47 5.44 8.96
N PHE A 63 20.66 6.44 8.65
CA PHE A 63 21.12 7.76 8.23
C PHE A 63 21.25 8.70 9.44
N PRO A 64 22.22 9.62 9.44
CA PRO A 64 22.43 10.54 10.55
C PRO A 64 21.32 11.60 10.61
N GLN A 65 20.70 11.79 11.78
CA GLN A 65 19.54 12.68 11.98
C GLN A 65 19.79 14.14 11.57
N GLN A 66 21.00 14.62 11.70
CA GLN A 66 21.36 16.02 11.38
C GLN A 66 21.26 16.37 9.88
N PHE A 67 21.20 15.38 8.99
CA PHE A 67 21.06 15.58 7.54
C PHE A 67 19.64 15.37 7.01
N LEU A 68 18.68 15.04 7.85
CA LEU A 68 17.30 14.68 7.46
C LEU A 68 16.58 15.75 6.61
N ARG A 69 16.93 17.02 6.72
CA ARG A 69 16.17 18.10 6.08
C ARG A 69 16.78 18.66 4.79
N TYR A 70 18.07 18.46 4.54
CA TYR A 70 18.76 19.24 3.51
C TYR A 70 19.52 18.42 2.48
N THR A 71 19.74 17.14 2.71
CA THR A 71 20.54 16.31 1.80
C THR A 71 19.69 15.20 1.19
N LYS A 72 19.59 15.22 -0.13
CA LYS A 72 18.98 14.13 -0.88
C LYS A 72 19.95 12.97 -0.98
N ALA A 73 19.47 11.78 -0.73
CA ALA A 73 20.18 10.54 -0.94
C ALA A 73 19.34 9.58 -1.81
N HIS A 74 20.01 8.69 -2.50
CA HIS A 74 19.40 7.64 -3.29
C HIS A 74 19.92 6.30 -2.78
N LEU A 75 19.05 5.50 -2.16
CA LEU A 75 19.33 4.16 -1.72
C LEU A 75 18.76 3.18 -2.76
N ARG A 76 19.61 2.35 -3.33
CA ARG A 76 19.21 1.26 -4.22
C ARG A 76 19.59 -0.07 -3.60
N LEU A 77 18.63 -0.98 -3.56
CA LEU A 77 18.81 -2.32 -3.05
C LEU A 77 18.45 -3.34 -4.13
N GLY A 78 19.40 -4.16 -4.57
CA GLY A 78 19.17 -5.38 -5.34
C GLY A 78 18.95 -6.53 -4.37
N VAL A 79 17.83 -7.22 -4.41
CA VAL A 79 17.43 -8.16 -3.35
C VAL A 79 16.88 -9.48 -3.89
N PRO A 80 17.06 -10.60 -3.18
CA PRO A 80 16.29 -11.80 -3.44
C PRO A 80 14.81 -11.59 -3.05
N PRO A 81 13.87 -12.36 -3.62
CA PRO A 81 12.46 -12.25 -3.28
C PRO A 81 12.17 -12.66 -1.84
N GLY A 82 11.09 -12.13 -1.26
CA GLY A 82 10.54 -12.56 0.02
C GLY A 82 11.19 -11.96 1.26
N LEU A 83 12.02 -10.92 1.14
CA LEU A 83 12.57 -10.22 2.30
C LEU A 83 11.48 -9.42 3.04
N GLN A 84 11.74 -9.17 4.32
CA GLN A 84 10.93 -8.31 5.17
C GLN A 84 11.58 -6.93 5.29
N TYR A 85 10.75 -5.88 5.28
CA TYR A 85 11.24 -4.50 5.36
C TYR A 85 10.61 -3.73 6.51
N VAL A 86 11.42 -2.92 7.16
CA VAL A 86 10.98 -1.83 8.01
C VAL A 86 11.62 -0.55 7.49
N ILE A 87 10.85 0.25 6.75
CA ILE A 87 11.34 1.48 6.13
C ILE A 87 10.64 2.68 6.77
N LYS A 88 11.42 3.63 7.27
CA LYS A 88 10.91 4.89 7.82
C LYS A 88 11.64 6.06 7.17
N THR A 89 10.86 6.92 6.50
CA THR A 89 11.40 8.09 5.79
C THR A 89 10.68 9.38 6.15
N GLY A 90 11.33 10.50 5.90
CA GLY A 90 10.71 11.81 5.98
C GLY A 90 9.88 12.14 4.75
N SER A 91 10.56 12.37 3.62
CA SER A 91 9.93 12.79 2.34
C SER A 91 10.51 12.08 1.12
N ALA A 92 11.14 10.94 1.33
CA ALA A 92 11.68 10.16 0.23
C ALA A 92 10.61 9.34 -0.46
N ASP A 93 10.70 9.24 -1.77
CA ASP A 93 9.90 8.33 -2.56
C ASP A 93 10.42 6.90 -2.41
N ILE A 94 9.51 5.95 -2.33
CA ILE A 94 9.82 4.54 -2.14
C ILE A 94 9.25 3.74 -3.32
N SER A 95 10.10 3.05 -4.03
CA SER A 95 9.71 2.15 -5.13
C SER A 95 10.22 0.74 -4.83
N ILE A 96 9.34 -0.22 -4.71
CA ILE A 96 9.65 -1.62 -4.43
C ILE A 96 9.07 -2.48 -5.55
N ALA A 97 9.94 -2.92 -6.47
CA ALA A 97 9.56 -3.81 -7.56
C ALA A 97 9.76 -5.30 -7.20
N ALA A 98 10.60 -5.60 -6.21
CA ALA A 98 10.79 -6.96 -5.72
C ALA A 98 9.57 -7.47 -4.93
N ASP A 99 9.33 -8.77 -4.95
CA ASP A 99 8.32 -9.41 -4.11
C ASP A 99 8.74 -9.34 -2.64
N ILE A 100 7.89 -8.74 -1.81
CA ILE A 100 8.18 -8.56 -0.39
C ILE A 100 7.28 -9.42 0.50
N SER A 101 7.85 -9.89 1.60
CA SER A 101 7.11 -10.57 2.66
C SER A 101 6.50 -9.54 3.64
N ARG A 102 6.32 -9.91 4.91
CA ARG A 102 5.77 -9.01 5.92
C ARG A 102 6.60 -7.74 6.05
N SER A 103 6.01 -6.59 5.69
CA SER A 103 6.74 -5.32 5.64
C SER A 103 5.97 -4.18 6.28
N LYS A 104 6.73 -3.27 6.92
CA LYS A 104 6.21 -2.02 7.47
C LYS A 104 6.91 -0.84 6.83
N ILE A 105 6.13 0.03 6.17
CA ILE A 105 6.64 1.17 5.43
C ILE A 105 5.92 2.43 5.90
N VAL A 106 6.69 3.41 6.35
CA VAL A 106 6.15 4.69 6.84
C VAL A 106 6.90 5.83 6.18
N SER A 107 6.18 6.72 5.51
CA SER A 107 6.70 7.96 4.95
C SER A 107 5.97 9.18 5.54
N GLY A 108 6.65 10.31 5.65
CA GLY A 108 5.99 11.57 5.97
C GLY A 108 5.19 12.11 4.78
N SER A 109 5.83 12.22 3.61
CA SER A 109 5.19 12.81 2.42
C SER A 109 5.66 12.25 1.07
N GLY A 110 6.56 11.28 1.04
CA GLY A 110 7.01 10.64 -0.19
C GLY A 110 5.96 9.71 -0.78
N GLU A 111 5.99 9.55 -2.09
CA GLU A 111 5.20 8.56 -2.80
C GLU A 111 5.69 7.13 -2.50
N ILE A 112 4.77 6.18 -2.37
CA ILE A 112 5.09 4.78 -2.09
C ILE A 112 4.48 3.91 -3.18
N THR A 113 5.33 3.24 -3.95
CA THR A 113 4.92 2.28 -4.98
C THR A 113 5.46 0.90 -4.64
N ILE A 114 4.58 -0.09 -4.59
CA ILE A 114 4.91 -1.47 -4.23
C ILE A 114 4.33 -2.41 -5.29
N GLY A 115 5.14 -3.34 -5.81
CA GLY A 115 4.68 -4.40 -6.69
C GLY A 115 3.82 -5.43 -5.94
N ASN A 116 4.42 -6.50 -5.48
CA ASN A 116 3.72 -7.57 -4.77
C ASN A 116 4.13 -7.63 -3.29
N ALA A 117 3.13 -7.68 -2.41
CA ALA A 117 3.36 -7.83 -0.98
C ALA A 117 2.54 -8.99 -0.41
N ALA A 118 3.15 -9.82 0.45
CA ALA A 118 2.43 -10.83 1.20
C ALA A 118 1.63 -10.18 2.36
N ASP A 119 2.31 -9.60 3.32
CA ASP A 119 1.68 -8.86 4.43
C ASP A 119 2.20 -7.43 4.45
N LEU A 120 1.32 -6.42 4.52
CA LEU A 120 1.72 -5.03 4.38
C LEU A 120 1.09 -4.10 5.43
N ASP A 121 1.92 -3.33 6.12
CA ASP A 121 1.51 -2.18 6.94
C ASP A 121 2.19 -0.92 6.34
N CYS A 122 1.45 -0.17 5.52
CA CYS A 122 1.99 0.97 4.79
C CYS A 122 1.22 2.24 5.15
N SER A 123 1.96 3.31 5.49
CA SER A 123 1.33 4.59 5.80
C SER A 123 2.16 5.79 5.36
N THR A 124 1.47 6.83 4.95
CA THR A 124 2.07 8.12 4.61
C THR A 124 1.25 9.28 5.16
N GLY A 125 1.89 10.41 5.42
CA GLY A 125 1.16 11.62 5.82
C GLY A 125 0.44 12.28 4.65
N SER A 126 1.12 12.49 3.53
CA SER A 126 0.58 13.22 2.37
C SER A 126 0.94 12.63 1.01
N GLY A 127 1.79 11.61 0.96
CA GLY A 127 2.14 10.94 -0.28
C GLY A 127 1.07 9.98 -0.75
N ASN A 128 1.11 9.61 -2.02
CA ASN A 128 0.26 8.57 -2.57
C ASN A 128 0.81 7.18 -2.24
N ILE A 129 -0.08 6.20 -2.14
CA ILE A 129 0.27 4.79 -1.97
C ILE A 129 -0.29 4.02 -3.17
N SER A 130 0.58 3.36 -3.91
CA SER A 130 0.21 2.47 -5.00
C SER A 130 0.73 1.07 -4.73
N VAL A 131 -0.14 0.06 -4.71
CA VAL A 131 0.21 -1.33 -4.50
C VAL A 131 -0.39 -2.17 -5.62
N ALA A 132 0.43 -2.89 -6.37
CA ALA A 132 -0.09 -3.69 -7.48
C ALA A 132 -0.87 -4.90 -6.98
N ARG A 133 -0.34 -5.64 -5.97
CA ARG A 133 -1.00 -6.83 -5.43
C ARG A 133 -0.69 -7.04 -3.95
N VAL A 134 -1.72 -7.48 -3.20
CA VAL A 134 -1.57 -8.00 -1.83
C VAL A 134 -2.18 -9.40 -1.71
N ASN A 135 -1.41 -10.37 -1.18
CA ASN A 135 -1.79 -11.79 -1.22
C ASN A 135 -1.40 -12.62 0.02
N GLY A 136 -1.18 -11.97 1.17
CA GLY A 136 -0.77 -12.65 2.41
C GLY A 136 -1.91 -12.91 3.39
N ASN A 137 -1.65 -12.63 4.67
CA ASN A 137 -2.65 -12.80 5.74
C ASN A 137 -3.44 -11.52 6.00
N GLY A 138 -2.94 -10.37 5.54
CA GLY A 138 -3.64 -9.10 5.66
C GLY A 138 -2.79 -7.89 5.31
N ALA A 139 -3.46 -6.82 4.88
CA ALA A 139 -2.81 -5.55 4.59
C ALA A 139 -3.52 -4.37 5.27
N ARG A 140 -2.73 -3.36 5.67
CA ARG A 140 -3.21 -2.08 6.18
C ARG A 140 -2.54 -0.96 5.44
N LEU A 141 -3.35 -0.09 4.83
CA LEU A 141 -2.89 1.07 4.10
C LEU A 141 -3.47 2.34 4.72
N GLY A 142 -2.66 3.39 4.83
CA GLY A 142 -3.13 4.65 5.40
C GLY A 142 -2.48 5.87 4.76
N SER A 143 -3.27 6.85 4.33
CA SER A 143 -2.79 8.17 3.92
C SER A 143 -3.55 9.27 4.63
N GLY A 144 -2.86 10.34 4.99
CA GLY A 144 -3.53 11.53 5.53
C GLY A 144 -4.26 12.32 4.43
N SER A 145 -3.59 12.59 3.31
CA SER A 145 -4.14 13.42 2.23
C SER A 145 -3.87 12.87 0.82
N GLY A 146 -2.97 11.92 0.66
CA GLY A 146 -2.66 11.31 -0.64
C GLY A 146 -3.63 10.19 -0.99
N ASP A 147 -3.64 9.84 -2.25
CA ASP A 147 -4.49 8.79 -2.79
C ASP A 147 -3.93 7.39 -2.49
N ILE A 148 -4.83 6.42 -2.41
CA ILE A 148 -4.48 5.01 -2.23
C ILE A 148 -5.02 4.22 -3.42
N SER A 149 -4.15 3.59 -4.18
CA SER A 149 -4.50 2.73 -5.30
C SER A 149 -4.02 1.29 -5.04
N VAL A 150 -4.91 0.33 -5.17
CA VAL A 150 -4.59 -1.10 -5.05
C VAL A 150 -5.12 -1.85 -6.26
N GLY A 151 -4.26 -2.60 -6.93
CA GLY A 151 -4.65 -3.39 -8.08
C GLY A 151 -5.46 -4.62 -7.66
N GLU A 152 -4.81 -5.61 -7.07
CA GLU A 152 -5.43 -6.89 -6.74
C GLU A 152 -5.35 -7.19 -5.24
N VAL A 153 -6.47 -7.55 -4.64
CA VAL A 153 -6.61 -7.83 -3.21
C VAL A 153 -7.04 -9.29 -3.02
N ASN A 154 -6.11 -10.13 -2.56
CA ASN A 154 -6.28 -11.56 -2.30
C ASN A 154 -6.15 -11.91 -0.80
N CYS A 155 -6.16 -10.91 0.08
CA CYS A 155 -6.15 -11.07 1.54
C CYS A 155 -7.00 -9.97 2.18
N PRO A 156 -7.40 -10.10 3.45
CA PRO A 156 -8.12 -9.03 4.15
C PRO A 156 -7.37 -7.70 4.08
N LEU A 157 -8.01 -6.65 3.56
CA LEU A 157 -7.43 -5.32 3.42
C LEU A 157 -8.22 -4.29 4.22
N THR A 158 -7.52 -3.48 4.99
CA THR A 158 -8.07 -2.25 5.59
C THR A 158 -7.34 -1.04 5.03
N ALA A 159 -8.06 -0.12 4.38
CA ALA A 159 -7.52 1.14 3.91
C ALA A 159 -8.17 2.33 4.63
N LYS A 160 -7.38 3.38 4.90
CA LYS A 160 -7.86 4.61 5.53
C LYS A 160 -7.27 5.82 4.83
N SER A 161 -8.11 6.77 4.40
CA SER A 161 -7.68 8.07 3.90
C SER A 161 -8.33 9.20 4.69
N GLY A 162 -7.62 10.30 4.87
CA GLY A 162 -8.22 11.52 5.38
C GLY A 162 -9.00 12.27 4.31
N SER A 163 -8.36 12.53 3.16
CA SER A 163 -8.93 13.34 2.08
C SER A 163 -8.67 12.82 0.67
N GLY A 164 -7.73 11.91 0.51
CA GLY A 164 -7.40 11.33 -0.79
C GLY A 164 -8.42 10.30 -1.27
N GLU A 165 -8.48 10.10 -2.56
CA GLU A 165 -9.27 9.04 -3.20
C GLU A 165 -8.71 7.66 -2.85
N VAL A 166 -9.59 6.67 -2.69
CA VAL A 166 -9.19 5.26 -2.51
C VAL A 166 -9.77 4.43 -3.63
N VAL A 167 -8.92 3.86 -4.46
CA VAL A 167 -9.32 2.99 -5.58
C VAL A 167 -8.78 1.58 -5.39
N VAL A 168 -9.66 0.59 -5.43
CA VAL A 168 -9.32 -0.83 -5.44
C VAL A 168 -9.85 -1.45 -6.72
N GLN A 169 -8.97 -2.02 -7.57
CA GLN A 169 -9.41 -2.54 -8.86
C GLN A 169 -10.10 -3.90 -8.73
N SER A 170 -9.56 -4.82 -7.93
CA SER A 170 -10.13 -6.16 -7.80
C SER A 170 -10.03 -6.70 -6.38
N VAL A 171 -11.13 -7.26 -5.88
CA VAL A 171 -11.20 -7.95 -4.58
C VAL A 171 -11.64 -9.40 -4.80
N GLN A 172 -10.79 -10.35 -4.47
CA GLN A 172 -10.93 -11.77 -4.80
C GLN A 172 -11.37 -12.59 -3.57
N GLY A 173 -12.68 -12.68 -3.32
CA GLY A 173 -13.26 -13.57 -2.30
C GLY A 173 -12.88 -13.26 -0.85
N VAL A 174 -12.33 -12.07 -0.58
CA VAL A 174 -11.83 -11.65 0.74
C VAL A 174 -12.59 -10.43 1.26
N SER A 175 -12.26 -9.97 2.48
CA SER A 175 -12.87 -8.78 3.06
C SER A 175 -12.05 -7.52 2.76
N LEU A 176 -12.73 -6.47 2.29
CA LEU A 176 -12.21 -5.13 2.13
C LEU A 176 -12.94 -4.17 3.08
N GLN A 177 -12.20 -3.40 3.85
CA GLN A 177 -12.73 -2.29 4.64
C GLN A 177 -12.03 -1.00 4.27
N VAL A 178 -12.78 0.01 3.85
CA VAL A 178 -12.24 1.36 3.52
C VAL A 178 -12.97 2.42 4.32
N ASN A 179 -12.20 3.31 4.93
CA ASN A 179 -12.74 4.48 5.63
C ASN A 179 -12.08 5.75 5.07
N SER A 180 -12.87 6.71 4.59
CA SER A 180 -12.40 8.03 4.16
C SER A 180 -13.06 9.14 4.95
N GLY A 181 -12.36 10.25 5.13
CA GLY A 181 -12.96 11.48 5.65
C GLY A 181 -13.71 12.22 4.55
N SER A 182 -13.05 12.56 3.45
CA SER A 182 -13.63 13.39 2.37
C SER A 182 -13.34 12.87 0.96
N GLY A 183 -12.57 11.82 0.81
CA GLY A 183 -12.23 11.25 -0.50
C GLY A 183 -13.28 10.27 -0.99
N ASP A 184 -13.38 10.17 -2.29
CA ASP A 184 -14.20 9.16 -2.95
C ASP A 184 -13.60 7.76 -2.77
N ILE A 185 -14.44 6.74 -2.79
CA ILE A 185 -13.99 5.35 -2.69
C ILE A 185 -14.56 4.57 -3.86
N GLY A 186 -13.67 4.00 -4.67
CA GLY A 186 -14.01 3.17 -5.81
C GLY A 186 -13.52 1.73 -5.65
N VAL A 187 -14.40 0.76 -5.88
CA VAL A 187 -14.06 -0.66 -6.05
C VAL A 187 -14.54 -1.09 -7.42
N THR A 188 -13.59 -1.36 -8.35
CA THR A 188 -13.97 -1.63 -9.75
C THR A 188 -14.63 -3.00 -9.90
N SER A 189 -14.13 -4.04 -9.20
CA SER A 189 -14.72 -5.38 -9.22
C SER A 189 -14.54 -6.09 -7.90
N THR A 190 -15.60 -6.73 -7.38
CA THR A 190 -15.51 -7.51 -6.15
C THR A 190 -16.29 -8.82 -6.25
N SER A 191 -15.66 -9.89 -5.78
CA SER A 191 -16.31 -11.19 -5.47
C SER A 191 -16.34 -11.49 -3.96
N GLY A 192 -15.93 -10.53 -3.13
CA GLY A 192 -15.80 -10.66 -1.68
C GLY A 192 -16.76 -9.78 -0.89
N SER A 193 -16.44 -9.54 0.37
CA SER A 193 -17.18 -8.66 1.27
C SER A 193 -16.54 -7.27 1.31
N VAL A 194 -17.34 -6.21 1.13
CA VAL A 194 -16.87 -4.82 1.06
C VAL A 194 -17.63 -3.96 2.08
N ASP A 195 -16.92 -3.26 2.95
CA ASP A 195 -17.45 -2.26 3.90
C ASP A 195 -16.78 -0.91 3.61
N LEU A 196 -17.51 0.01 2.98
CA LEU A 196 -17.05 1.34 2.62
C LEU A 196 -17.74 2.41 3.46
N ARG A 197 -16.96 3.35 3.99
CA ARG A 197 -17.47 4.49 4.75
C ARG A 197 -16.76 5.76 4.37
N SER A 198 -17.52 6.80 4.02
CA SER A 198 -17.02 8.15 3.85
C SER A 198 -17.88 9.15 4.62
N ALA A 199 -17.29 10.28 5.03
CA ALA A 199 -18.13 11.37 5.54
C ALA A 199 -18.65 12.24 4.38
N SER A 200 -17.84 12.53 3.35
CA SER A 200 -18.24 13.43 2.25
C SER A 200 -17.87 12.94 0.85
N GLY A 201 -17.49 11.69 0.68
CA GLY A 201 -17.13 11.16 -0.62
C GLY A 201 -18.22 10.27 -1.21
N SER A 202 -18.21 10.14 -2.52
CA SER A 202 -19.03 9.19 -3.25
C SER A 202 -18.43 7.79 -3.18
N LEU A 203 -19.28 6.77 -3.14
CA LEU A 203 -18.90 5.37 -3.02
C LEU A 203 -19.35 4.62 -4.27
N THR A 204 -18.45 3.93 -4.92
CA THR A 204 -18.75 3.19 -6.15
C THR A 204 -18.26 1.76 -6.03
N VAL A 205 -19.11 0.76 -6.31
CA VAL A 205 -18.76 -0.64 -6.22
C VAL A 205 -19.24 -1.41 -7.46
N GLY A 206 -18.31 -2.03 -8.14
CA GLY A 206 -18.56 -3.04 -9.17
C GLY A 206 -18.68 -4.41 -8.52
N VAL A 207 -19.78 -5.12 -8.79
CA VAL A 207 -20.02 -6.49 -8.36
C VAL A 207 -19.68 -7.42 -9.51
N ALA A 208 -18.86 -8.44 -9.25
CA ALA A 208 -18.46 -9.42 -10.26
C ALA A 208 -19.67 -10.10 -10.88
N ASP A 209 -19.56 -10.41 -12.18
CA ASP A 209 -20.63 -11.07 -12.93
C ASP A 209 -21.06 -12.41 -12.30
N ASN A 210 -22.34 -12.73 -12.46
CA ASN A 210 -22.96 -13.99 -12.02
C ASN A 210 -22.96 -14.24 -10.51
N LEU A 211 -22.62 -13.26 -9.67
CA LEU A 211 -22.76 -13.38 -8.23
C LEU A 211 -23.96 -12.57 -7.73
N PRO A 212 -24.85 -13.15 -6.91
CA PRO A 212 -25.87 -12.37 -6.21
C PRO A 212 -25.21 -11.43 -5.21
N ALA A 213 -25.81 -10.25 -5.02
CA ALA A 213 -25.27 -9.25 -4.10
C ALA A 213 -26.26 -8.94 -2.98
N TRP A 214 -25.79 -8.98 -1.75
CA TRP A 214 -26.51 -8.45 -0.60
C TRP A 214 -26.02 -7.00 -0.33
N LEU A 215 -26.96 -6.06 -0.31
CA LEU A 215 -26.65 -4.64 -0.23
C LEU A 215 -27.19 -4.02 1.06
N ASP A 216 -26.33 -3.32 1.82
CA ASP A 216 -26.66 -2.45 2.97
C ASP A 216 -26.12 -1.06 2.68
N LEU A 217 -26.96 -0.21 2.06
CA LEU A 217 -26.57 1.09 1.52
C LEU A 217 -27.28 2.21 2.29
N ASP A 218 -26.53 3.24 2.69
CA ASP A 218 -27.07 4.37 3.44
C ASP A 218 -26.34 5.66 3.04
N SER A 219 -27.08 6.64 2.53
CA SER A 219 -26.62 8.00 2.28
C SER A 219 -27.57 9.01 2.90
N VAL A 220 -27.04 9.96 3.69
CA VAL A 220 -27.91 10.96 4.33
C VAL A 220 -28.36 12.03 3.33
N SER A 221 -27.50 12.45 2.40
CA SER A 221 -27.82 13.53 1.44
C SER A 221 -27.32 13.29 0.01
N GLY A 222 -27.14 12.04 -0.38
CA GLY A 222 -26.75 11.65 -1.74
C GLY A 222 -27.77 10.74 -2.42
N GLU A 223 -27.58 10.50 -3.68
CA GLU A 223 -28.40 9.60 -4.48
C GLU A 223 -27.82 8.16 -4.40
N ILE A 224 -28.70 7.15 -4.30
CA ILE A 224 -28.32 5.74 -4.36
C ILE A 224 -28.76 5.18 -5.71
N LYS A 225 -27.80 4.79 -6.53
CA LYS A 225 -28.03 4.19 -7.86
C LYS A 225 -27.59 2.72 -7.87
N ILE A 226 -28.54 1.83 -8.14
CA ILE A 226 -28.26 0.40 -8.25
C ILE A 226 -28.54 -0.05 -9.68
N ALA A 227 -27.49 -0.40 -10.41
CA ALA A 227 -27.54 -0.94 -11.76
C ALA A 227 -27.26 -2.46 -11.74
N LEU A 228 -27.97 -3.19 -10.86
CA LEU A 228 -27.96 -4.64 -10.78
C LEU A 228 -29.37 -5.15 -11.04
N GLU A 229 -29.48 -6.30 -11.71
CA GLU A 229 -30.76 -7.00 -11.80
C GLU A 229 -31.13 -7.60 -10.44
N PRO A 230 -32.40 -7.52 -10.01
CA PRO A 230 -32.85 -8.14 -8.78
C PRO A 230 -32.59 -9.64 -8.81
N ALA A 231 -31.89 -10.16 -7.83
CA ALA A 231 -31.69 -11.59 -7.61
C ALA A 231 -32.44 -12.03 -6.34
N GLY A 232 -32.87 -13.28 -6.30
CA GLY A 232 -33.41 -13.88 -5.07
C GLY A 232 -32.32 -13.97 -3.97
N PRO A 233 -32.71 -14.25 -2.72
CA PRO A 233 -31.73 -14.51 -1.67
C PRO A 233 -30.86 -15.72 -2.05
N PRO A 234 -29.55 -15.69 -1.79
CA PRO A 234 -28.67 -16.82 -2.07
C PRO A 234 -29.09 -18.06 -1.26
N GLU A 235 -28.97 -19.24 -1.84
CA GLU A 235 -29.20 -20.49 -1.12
C GLU A 235 -28.10 -20.72 -0.06
N PRO A 236 -28.35 -21.48 0.99
CA PRO A 236 -27.34 -21.79 2.01
C PRO A 236 -26.11 -22.45 1.38
N GLY A 237 -24.96 -21.77 1.46
CA GLY A 237 -23.70 -22.22 0.88
C GLY A 237 -23.41 -21.69 -0.54
N GLU A 238 -24.33 -20.97 -1.15
CA GLU A 238 -24.09 -20.28 -2.42
C GLU A 238 -23.20 -19.04 -2.21
N PRO A 239 -22.17 -18.83 -3.05
CA PRO A 239 -21.33 -17.65 -2.94
C PRO A 239 -22.12 -16.39 -3.31
N TYR A 240 -21.95 -15.36 -2.53
CA TYR A 240 -22.53 -14.04 -2.78
C TYR A 240 -21.58 -12.92 -2.39
N VAL A 241 -21.80 -11.75 -2.95
CA VAL A 241 -21.07 -10.52 -2.62
C VAL A 241 -21.84 -9.76 -1.55
N SER A 242 -21.17 -9.38 -0.47
CA SER A 242 -21.75 -8.51 0.57
C SER A 242 -21.19 -7.10 0.43
N VAL A 243 -22.05 -6.12 0.15
CA VAL A 243 -21.65 -4.71 0.04
C VAL A 243 -22.35 -3.90 1.12
N ARG A 244 -21.57 -3.31 2.01
CA ARG A 244 -22.02 -2.28 2.93
C ARG A 244 -21.37 -0.97 2.55
N ALA A 245 -22.16 0.05 2.21
CA ALA A 245 -21.67 1.37 1.82
C ALA A 245 -22.45 2.45 2.54
N ARG A 246 -21.73 3.33 3.26
CA ARG A 246 -22.32 4.40 4.04
C ARG A 246 -21.59 5.73 3.84
N THR A 247 -22.33 6.77 3.49
CA THR A 247 -21.80 8.13 3.39
C THR A 247 -22.76 9.13 4.01
N ALA A 248 -22.25 10.23 4.56
CA ALA A 248 -23.14 11.29 5.01
C ALA A 248 -23.49 12.26 3.87
N SER A 249 -22.52 12.55 2.98
CA SER A 249 -22.72 13.46 1.85
C SER A 249 -21.95 12.93 0.64
N GLY A 250 -22.63 12.24 -0.22
CA GLY A 250 -22.08 11.66 -1.42
C GLY A 250 -23.02 10.62 -2.00
N ASP A 251 -22.84 10.31 -3.26
CA ASP A 251 -23.65 9.33 -3.97
C ASP A 251 -23.12 7.91 -3.75
N ILE A 252 -23.99 6.91 -3.83
CA ILE A 252 -23.62 5.51 -3.80
C ILE A 252 -24.02 4.86 -5.12
N GLY A 253 -23.04 4.36 -5.86
CA GLY A 253 -23.24 3.66 -7.14
C GLY A 253 -22.86 2.18 -7.04
N ILE A 254 -23.80 1.28 -7.40
CA ILE A 254 -23.53 -0.17 -7.51
C ILE A 254 -23.82 -0.61 -8.94
N TYR A 255 -22.88 -1.30 -9.56
CA TYR A 255 -22.98 -1.74 -10.95
C TYR A 255 -22.40 -3.15 -11.15
N ARG A 256 -22.62 -3.76 -12.32
CA ARG A 256 -21.92 -4.97 -12.76
C ARG A 256 -20.54 -4.62 -13.31
N ALA A 257 -19.53 -5.42 -12.97
CA ALA A 257 -18.13 -5.24 -13.38
C ALA A 257 -17.68 -6.39 -14.31
#